data_1189ffa93238fde9453b30a36f657922
#
_entry.id   1189ffa93238fde9453b30a36f657922
#
_cell.length_a   1.000
_cell.length_b   1.000
_cell.length_c   1.000
_cell.angle_alpha   90.00
_cell.angle_beta   90.00
_cell.angle_gamma   90.00
#
_symmetry.space_group_name_H-M   'P 1'
#
loop_
_entity.id
_entity.type
_entity.pdbx_description
1 polymer ?
#
loop_
_entity_poly.entity_id
_entity_poly.type
_entity_poly.pdbx_seq_one_letter_code
_entity_poly.pdbx_strand_id
1 'polypeptide(L)'
;MNCDSKGGLAQTMTNRSAFTRRKFMTISTAGFAVSMAKGSKIASQERDDPPLIIDCHAHIYGEDETRYPTIAKPYRPPNGKGTIQHLQQEMQSAGVRYVTAIQTSSYYRWDNRFTADSARANPGFMVGVCTLDPDDPRSPDQLEDYVQEYHIRGMRSIPAKSGRLDDPGVDKLWTTAERLGIVINALVDRDKRAELEGLARRHPKLRVVIDHCLNLKAGPAMEPTLSDMVALAKLPNLYAKLTFIPTGSAEPFPCRDLHDACRTIIQAFGPDRCVWGSDFPCELWCPKVTYRQHLGIFTHELGLDQGTMKAILGTTAHRLWFTRSA
;
A
#
# COMPACT_ATOMS: atom_id res chain seq x y z
N MET A 1 -41.61 29.61 -44.79
CA MET A 1 -42.89 29.74 -44.11
C MET A 1 -42.54 29.81 -42.61
N ASN A 2 -42.36 31.03 -42.17
CA ASN A 2 -43.31 31.85 -41.42
C ASN A 2 -43.71 31.16 -40.09
N CYS A 3 -43.65 31.75 -38.98
CA CYS A 3 -43.56 33.08 -38.40
C CYS A 3 -43.61 32.91 -36.89
N ASP A 4 -42.85 33.67 -36.20
CA ASP A 4 -43.18 34.75 -35.25
C ASP A 4 -43.69 34.30 -33.90
N SER A 5 -43.36 34.87 -32.81
CA SER A 5 -42.67 36.07 -32.28
C SER A 5 -43.26 36.39 -30.90
N LYS A 6 -42.48 37.12 -30.11
CA LYS A 6 -42.87 38.06 -29.01
C LYS A 6 -43.08 37.37 -27.63
N GLY A 7 -42.53 37.84 -26.54
CA GLY A 7 -41.94 39.13 -26.17
C GLY A 7 -42.44 39.52 -24.78
N GLY A 8 -41.66 40.20 -23.98
CA GLY A 8 -42.12 40.92 -22.77
C GLY A 8 -41.20 40.71 -21.57
N LEU A 9 -40.15 41.51 -21.38
CA LEU A 9 -39.98 42.77 -20.63
C LEU A 9 -40.34 42.70 -19.13
N ALA A 10 -39.31 42.68 -18.33
CA ALA A 10 -38.86 43.62 -17.30
C ALA A 10 -39.87 44.09 -16.23
N GLN A 11 -39.43 43.95 -14.98
CA GLN A 11 -39.45 45.10 -14.06
C GLN A 11 -38.58 44.85 -12.81
N THR A 12 -37.64 45.74 -12.66
CA THR A 12 -36.83 46.07 -11.49
C THR A 12 -37.72 46.71 -10.41
N MET A 13 -37.47 46.39 -9.14
CA MET A 13 -37.73 47.33 -8.05
C MET A 13 -36.69 47.21 -6.95
N THR A 14 -35.93 48.26 -6.88
CA THR A 14 -35.10 48.70 -5.76
C THR A 14 -35.96 49.19 -4.61
N ASN A 15 -35.60 48.89 -3.36
CA ASN A 15 -35.98 49.78 -2.28
C ASN A 15 -34.88 49.88 -1.22
N ARG A 16 -34.36 51.11 -1.10
CA ARG A 16 -33.49 51.63 -0.03
C ARG A 16 -34.38 52.35 0.99
N SER A 17 -34.13 52.20 2.29
CA SER A 17 -34.25 53.26 3.30
C SER A 17 -33.62 52.72 4.60
N ALA A 18 -32.54 53.24 5.10
CA ALA A 18 -32.26 54.54 5.71
C ALA A 18 -32.53 54.54 7.24
N PHE A 19 -31.45 54.61 7.97
CA PHE A 19 -31.15 55.33 9.21
C PHE A 19 -32.22 55.53 10.30
N THR A 20 -31.90 55.16 11.55
CA THR A 20 -32.09 56.09 12.69
C THR A 20 -31.10 55.87 13.83
N ARG A 21 -30.73 56.98 14.46
CA ARG A 21 -29.63 57.27 15.38
C ARG A 21 -29.92 56.86 16.83
N ARG A 22 -28.83 56.54 17.52
CA ARG A 22 -28.37 56.91 18.89
C ARG A 22 -29.39 56.95 20.04
N LYS A 23 -29.06 56.17 21.09
CA LYS A 23 -29.14 56.67 22.47
C LYS A 23 -27.94 56.16 23.26
N PHE A 24 -27.18 57.13 23.79
CA PHE A 24 -26.17 56.95 24.85
C PHE A 24 -26.89 56.66 26.17
N MET A 25 -26.44 55.69 26.91
CA MET A 25 -26.74 55.58 28.33
C MET A 25 -25.48 55.18 29.08
N THR A 26 -24.99 56.10 29.87
CA THR A 26 -23.89 55.98 30.85
C THR A 26 -24.42 55.23 32.06
N ILE A 27 -23.81 54.17 32.51
CA ILE A 27 -24.03 53.61 33.84
C ILE A 27 -22.69 53.09 34.42
N SER A 28 -22.33 53.73 35.44
CA SER A 28 -21.66 53.42 36.71
C SER A 28 -20.86 52.14 36.84
N THR A 29 -19.61 52.36 37.26
CA THR A 29 -18.63 51.42 37.77
C THR A 29 -19.13 50.73 39.04
N ALA A 30 -19.29 49.42 39.01
CA ALA A 30 -19.29 48.56 40.20
C ALA A 30 -18.20 47.47 39.99
N GLY A 31 -17.25 47.49 40.91
CA GLY A 31 -16.14 46.55 40.88
C GLY A 31 -16.58 45.09 41.04
N PHE A 32 -16.15 44.22 40.14
CA PHE A 32 -16.26 42.79 40.31
C PHE A 32 -14.83 42.19 40.43
N ALA A 33 -14.62 41.56 41.58
CA ALA A 33 -13.43 40.76 41.84
C ALA A 33 -13.29 39.66 40.83
N VAL A 34 -12.19 39.66 40.05
CA VAL A 34 -11.85 38.55 39.16
C VAL A 34 -11.36 37.40 40.02
N SER A 35 -12.22 36.42 40.23
CA SER A 35 -11.85 35.08 40.68
C SER A 35 -11.07 34.42 39.56
N MET A 36 -9.76 34.22 39.76
CA MET A 36 -8.95 33.37 38.86
C MET A 36 -9.45 31.93 38.93
N ALA A 37 -10.33 31.55 38.02
CA ALA A 37 -10.64 30.15 37.73
C ALA A 37 -9.37 29.51 37.15
N LYS A 38 -8.78 28.57 37.87
CA LYS A 38 -7.75 27.67 37.40
C LYS A 38 -8.26 27.03 36.11
N GLY A 39 -7.60 27.34 35.00
CA GLY A 39 -7.86 26.74 33.72
C GLY A 39 -7.69 25.23 33.82
N SER A 40 -8.78 24.50 33.86
CA SER A 40 -8.80 23.07 33.53
C SER A 40 -8.24 22.93 32.12
N LYS A 41 -7.05 22.35 32.01
CA LYS A 41 -6.60 21.77 30.73
C LYS A 41 -7.64 20.75 30.34
N ILE A 42 -8.49 21.11 29.38
CA ILE A 42 -9.28 20.13 28.64
C ILE A 42 -8.25 19.26 27.96
N ALA A 43 -7.99 18.08 28.52
CA ALA A 43 -7.30 17.03 27.81
C ALA A 43 -8.15 16.79 26.56
N SER A 44 -7.61 17.09 25.39
CA SER A 44 -8.19 16.67 24.13
C SER A 44 -8.30 15.14 24.22
N GLN A 45 -9.51 14.63 24.38
CA GLN A 45 -9.78 13.24 24.12
C GLN A 45 -9.36 13.01 22.65
N GLU A 46 -8.19 12.38 22.48
CA GLU A 46 -7.85 11.75 21.20
C GLU A 46 -9.05 10.85 20.89
N ARG A 47 -9.77 11.16 19.83
CA ARG A 47 -10.78 10.24 19.31
C ARG A 47 -10.01 8.98 18.98
N ASP A 48 -10.39 7.87 19.58
CA ASP A 48 -9.95 6.53 19.18
C ASP A 48 -10.51 6.23 17.80
N ASP A 49 -9.95 6.87 16.78
CA ASP A 49 -10.22 6.45 15.41
C ASP A 49 -9.67 5.02 15.26
N PRO A 50 -10.43 4.12 14.62
CA PRO A 50 -9.98 2.75 14.42
C PRO A 50 -8.60 2.76 13.76
N PRO A 51 -7.70 1.84 14.16
CA PRO A 51 -6.34 1.82 13.62
C PRO A 51 -6.37 1.69 12.09
N LEU A 52 -5.54 2.51 11.44
CA LEU A 52 -5.36 2.41 10.00
C LEU A 52 -4.67 1.09 9.66
N ILE A 53 -5.36 0.20 8.94
CA ILE A 53 -4.80 -1.08 8.47
C ILE A 53 -4.79 -1.06 6.94
N ILE A 54 -3.62 -1.37 6.35
CA ILE A 54 -3.36 -1.40 4.92
C ILE A 54 -2.76 -2.74 4.55
N ASP A 55 -3.40 -3.45 3.63
CA ASP A 55 -2.85 -4.66 3.05
C ASP A 55 -1.90 -4.31 1.90
N CYS A 56 -0.60 -4.54 2.09
CA CYS A 56 0.41 -4.17 1.10
C CYS A 56 0.70 -5.26 0.06
N HIS A 57 -0.09 -6.34 0.04
CA HIS A 57 0.13 -7.43 -0.89
C HIS A 57 -1.14 -8.25 -1.13
N ALA A 58 -1.88 -7.89 -2.15
CA ALA A 58 -3.03 -8.65 -2.60
C ALA A 58 -2.96 -8.91 -4.11
N HIS A 59 -3.30 -10.12 -4.53
CA HIS A 59 -3.45 -10.49 -5.93
C HIS A 59 -4.92 -10.56 -6.31
N ILE A 60 -5.29 -9.90 -7.41
CA ILE A 60 -6.66 -9.91 -7.92
C ILE A 60 -6.74 -10.57 -9.28
N TYR A 61 -7.87 -11.22 -9.54
CA TYR A 61 -8.11 -12.04 -10.72
C TYR A 61 -9.41 -11.62 -11.39
N GLY A 62 -9.35 -11.34 -12.70
CA GLY A 62 -10.51 -10.98 -13.50
C GLY A 62 -11.29 -12.22 -13.92
N GLU A 63 -12.61 -12.09 -13.95
CA GLU A 63 -13.50 -13.16 -14.41
C GLU A 63 -13.68 -13.15 -15.95
N ASP A 64 -13.47 -12.00 -16.59
CA ASP A 64 -13.54 -11.83 -18.05
C ASP A 64 -12.17 -12.06 -18.69
N GLU A 65 -11.87 -13.33 -19.01
CA GLU A 65 -10.62 -13.71 -19.68
C GLU A 65 -10.58 -13.33 -21.17
N THR A 66 -11.71 -12.92 -21.76
CA THR A 66 -11.72 -12.36 -23.12
C THR A 66 -11.09 -10.98 -23.12
N ARG A 67 -11.44 -10.16 -22.14
CA ARG A 67 -10.89 -8.82 -21.96
C ARG A 67 -9.48 -8.84 -21.35
N TYR A 68 -9.25 -9.74 -20.39
CA TYR A 68 -7.98 -9.88 -19.66
C TYR A 68 -7.44 -11.32 -19.78
N PRO A 69 -6.84 -11.66 -20.94
CA PRO A 69 -6.43 -13.02 -21.23
C PRO A 69 -5.32 -13.48 -20.29
N THR A 70 -5.39 -14.76 -19.96
CA THR A 70 -4.42 -15.43 -19.11
C THR A 70 -3.29 -16.06 -19.92
N ILE A 71 -2.19 -16.42 -19.26
CA ILE A 71 -1.18 -17.32 -19.84
C ILE A 71 -1.78 -18.72 -20.04
N ALA A 72 -1.12 -19.56 -20.87
CA ALA A 72 -1.63 -20.89 -21.23
C ALA A 72 -1.87 -21.84 -20.04
N LYS A 73 -1.10 -21.70 -18.96
CA LYS A 73 -1.23 -22.50 -17.72
C LYS A 73 -1.18 -21.58 -16.52
N PRO A 74 -2.26 -20.82 -16.25
CA PRO A 74 -2.27 -19.85 -15.15
C PRO A 74 -2.41 -20.58 -13.80
N TYR A 75 -1.72 -20.03 -12.77
CA TYR A 75 -1.93 -20.45 -11.40
C TYR A 75 -3.21 -19.81 -10.87
N ARG A 76 -4.28 -20.60 -10.75
CA ARG A 76 -5.65 -20.11 -10.51
C ARG A 76 -6.06 -20.21 -9.04
N PRO A 77 -6.76 -19.21 -8.52
CA PRO A 77 -7.44 -19.37 -7.25
C PRO A 77 -8.62 -20.33 -7.37
N PRO A 78 -9.12 -20.89 -6.25
CA PRO A 78 -10.38 -21.62 -6.24
C PRO A 78 -11.54 -20.74 -6.76
N ASN A 79 -12.59 -21.39 -7.29
CA ASN A 79 -13.76 -20.68 -7.83
C ASN A 79 -14.35 -19.66 -6.84
N GLY A 80 -14.64 -18.45 -7.31
CA GLY A 80 -15.18 -17.37 -6.52
C GLY A 80 -14.16 -16.69 -5.58
N LYS A 81 -12.89 -17.12 -5.61
CA LYS A 81 -11.82 -16.53 -4.82
C LYS A 81 -10.92 -15.62 -5.66
N GLY A 82 -10.28 -14.66 -5.02
CA GLY A 82 -9.35 -13.74 -5.69
C GLY A 82 -10.03 -12.62 -6.48
N THR A 83 -11.36 -12.54 -6.54
CA THR A 83 -12.07 -11.41 -7.17
C THR A 83 -11.96 -10.13 -6.32
N ILE A 84 -12.23 -8.97 -6.94
CA ILE A 84 -12.29 -7.69 -6.19
C ILE A 84 -13.38 -7.73 -5.12
N GLN A 85 -14.53 -8.34 -5.41
CA GLN A 85 -15.62 -8.50 -4.46
C GLN A 85 -15.20 -9.35 -3.26
N HIS A 86 -14.51 -10.47 -3.50
CA HIS A 86 -13.98 -11.29 -2.43
C HIS A 86 -12.96 -10.52 -1.57
N LEU A 87 -12.05 -9.78 -2.21
CA LEU A 87 -11.09 -8.93 -1.50
C LEU A 87 -11.79 -7.88 -0.61
N GLN A 88 -12.82 -7.21 -1.12
CA GLN A 88 -13.58 -6.23 -0.36
C GLN A 88 -14.28 -6.84 0.85
N GLN A 89 -14.84 -8.05 0.71
CA GLN A 89 -15.46 -8.78 1.82
C GLN A 89 -14.43 -9.12 2.92
N GLU A 90 -13.25 -9.61 2.54
CA GLU A 90 -12.17 -9.92 3.47
C GLU A 90 -11.65 -8.64 4.17
N MET A 91 -11.40 -7.58 3.41
CA MET A 91 -10.99 -6.28 3.95
C MET A 91 -12.01 -5.74 4.96
N GLN A 92 -13.30 -5.75 4.61
CA GLN A 92 -14.37 -5.29 5.50
C GLN A 92 -14.43 -6.13 6.78
N SER A 93 -14.35 -7.46 6.66
CA SER A 93 -14.40 -8.37 7.81
C SER A 93 -13.23 -8.18 8.78
N ALA A 94 -12.06 -7.78 8.27
CA ALA A 94 -10.83 -7.60 9.02
C ALA A 94 -10.53 -6.14 9.40
N GLY A 95 -11.36 -5.17 9.00
CA GLY A 95 -11.14 -3.75 9.27
C GLY A 95 -10.00 -3.13 8.44
N VAL A 96 -9.61 -3.75 7.33
CA VAL A 96 -8.59 -3.24 6.41
C VAL A 96 -9.19 -2.14 5.54
N ARG A 97 -8.52 -0.98 5.49
CA ARG A 97 -9.05 0.20 4.80
C ARG A 97 -8.53 0.38 3.38
N TYR A 98 -7.26 0.07 3.14
CA TYR A 98 -6.61 0.25 1.85
C TYR A 98 -5.84 -1.01 1.45
N VAL A 99 -5.58 -1.14 0.16
CA VAL A 99 -4.84 -2.28 -0.40
C VAL A 99 -3.89 -1.86 -1.53
N THR A 100 -2.72 -2.50 -1.62
CA THR A 100 -1.91 -2.50 -2.84
C THR A 100 -2.19 -3.78 -3.63
N ALA A 101 -2.80 -3.64 -4.80
CA ALA A 101 -3.04 -4.74 -5.71
C ALA A 101 -1.79 -5.01 -6.55
N ILE A 102 -1.17 -6.16 -6.32
CA ILE A 102 0.05 -6.57 -7.01
C ILE A 102 -0.33 -7.36 -8.26
N GLN A 103 0.18 -6.95 -9.41
CA GLN A 103 -0.04 -7.68 -10.66
C GLN A 103 0.42 -9.14 -10.54
N THR A 104 -0.40 -10.07 -11.01
CA THR A 104 -0.17 -11.51 -10.88
C THR A 104 0.50 -12.08 -12.12
N SER A 105 1.84 -12.07 -12.15
CA SER A 105 2.60 -12.55 -13.31
C SER A 105 2.45 -14.04 -13.58
N SER A 106 2.13 -14.86 -12.59
CA SER A 106 1.78 -16.29 -12.74
C SER A 106 0.41 -16.54 -13.39
N TYR A 107 -0.36 -15.47 -13.63
CA TYR A 107 -1.67 -15.53 -14.26
C TYR A 107 -1.71 -14.72 -15.57
N TYR A 108 -1.14 -13.51 -15.59
CA TYR A 108 -1.20 -12.55 -16.70
C TYR A 108 0.14 -12.31 -17.41
N ARG A 109 1.23 -12.88 -16.93
CA ARG A 109 2.61 -12.62 -17.37
C ARG A 109 2.94 -11.12 -17.25
N TRP A 110 3.04 -10.40 -18.38
CA TRP A 110 3.35 -8.98 -18.45
C TRP A 110 2.13 -8.09 -18.71
N ASP A 111 0.93 -8.68 -18.78
CA ASP A 111 -0.31 -7.91 -18.95
C ASP A 111 -0.75 -7.31 -17.62
N ASN A 112 -0.66 -6.00 -17.52
CA ASN A 112 -1.02 -5.24 -16.32
C ASN A 112 -2.43 -4.66 -16.39
N ARG A 113 -3.17 -4.83 -17.52
CA ARG A 113 -4.43 -4.13 -17.77
C ARG A 113 -5.46 -4.36 -16.66
N PHE A 114 -5.63 -5.60 -16.20
CA PHE A 114 -6.60 -5.88 -15.14
C PHE A 114 -6.27 -5.14 -13.83
N THR A 115 -5.01 -5.22 -13.39
CA THR A 115 -4.56 -4.53 -12.16
C THR A 115 -4.67 -3.01 -12.31
N ALA A 116 -4.28 -2.47 -13.46
CA ALA A 116 -4.32 -1.03 -13.76
C ALA A 116 -5.77 -0.51 -13.82
N ASP A 117 -6.65 -1.16 -14.57
CA ASP A 117 -8.06 -0.79 -14.67
C ASP A 117 -8.76 -0.88 -13.30
N SER A 118 -8.43 -1.92 -12.51
CA SER A 118 -8.99 -2.10 -11.17
C SER A 118 -8.55 -0.98 -10.21
N ALA A 119 -7.28 -0.62 -10.20
CA ALA A 119 -6.77 0.47 -9.36
C ALA A 119 -7.39 1.82 -9.76
N ARG A 120 -7.51 2.09 -11.07
CA ARG A 120 -8.15 3.30 -11.59
C ARG A 120 -9.65 3.38 -11.24
N ALA A 121 -10.34 2.23 -11.28
CA ALA A 121 -11.77 2.16 -10.95
C ALA A 121 -12.06 2.25 -9.46
N ASN A 122 -11.08 1.96 -8.59
CA ASN A 122 -11.25 1.90 -7.14
C ASN A 122 -10.26 2.80 -6.36
N PRO A 123 -10.07 4.08 -6.74
CA PRO A 123 -9.04 4.95 -6.17
C PRO A 123 -9.27 5.28 -4.68
N GLY A 124 -10.48 5.05 -4.17
CA GLY A 124 -10.83 5.29 -2.77
C GLY A 124 -10.22 4.29 -1.78
N PHE A 125 -9.78 3.10 -2.26
CA PHE A 125 -9.19 2.09 -1.37
C PHE A 125 -8.03 1.29 -1.98
N MET A 126 -7.76 1.41 -3.29
CA MET A 126 -6.78 0.58 -3.99
C MET A 126 -5.75 1.41 -4.75
N VAL A 127 -4.51 1.01 -4.68
CA VAL A 127 -3.44 1.38 -5.62
C VAL A 127 -2.90 0.14 -6.29
N GLY A 128 -2.38 0.27 -7.52
CA GLY A 128 -1.79 -0.85 -8.24
C GLY A 128 -0.27 -0.87 -8.18
N VAL A 129 0.28 -2.06 -8.28
CA VAL A 129 1.71 -2.35 -8.49
C VAL A 129 1.82 -3.20 -9.76
N CYS A 130 2.41 -2.64 -10.81
CA CYS A 130 2.59 -3.32 -12.09
C CYS A 130 3.83 -4.25 -12.09
N THR A 131 3.92 -5.15 -13.06
CA THR A 131 5.11 -5.98 -13.32
C THR A 131 5.43 -5.89 -14.80
N LEU A 132 6.61 -5.40 -15.15
CA LEU A 132 7.03 -5.18 -16.54
C LEU A 132 8.20 -6.07 -16.92
N ASP A 133 8.29 -6.40 -18.21
CA ASP A 133 9.39 -7.20 -18.75
C ASP A 133 10.68 -6.35 -18.81
N PRO A 134 11.72 -6.66 -18.03
CA PRO A 134 12.95 -5.89 -18.08
C PRO A 134 13.72 -6.06 -19.39
N ASP A 135 13.38 -7.09 -20.18
CA ASP A 135 13.99 -7.33 -21.50
C ASP A 135 13.26 -6.61 -22.65
N ASP A 136 12.11 -5.98 -22.41
CA ASP A 136 11.41 -5.15 -23.40
C ASP A 136 11.91 -3.69 -23.28
N PRO A 137 12.53 -3.13 -24.32
CA PRO A 137 13.05 -1.75 -24.30
C PRO A 137 11.95 -0.69 -24.11
N ARG A 138 10.66 -1.05 -24.32
CA ARG A 138 9.52 -0.13 -24.14
C ARG A 138 9.01 -0.12 -22.68
N SER A 139 9.46 -1.03 -21.83
CA SER A 139 8.97 -1.14 -20.45
C SER A 139 9.12 0.14 -19.62
N PRO A 140 10.18 0.96 -19.77
CA PRO A 140 10.25 2.25 -19.08
C PRO A 140 9.13 3.23 -19.47
N ASP A 141 8.79 3.33 -20.76
CA ASP A 141 7.72 4.19 -21.26
C ASP A 141 6.35 3.67 -20.78
N GLN A 142 6.14 2.35 -20.85
CA GLN A 142 4.94 1.73 -20.31
C GLN A 142 4.76 1.98 -18.80
N LEU A 143 5.87 2.02 -18.04
CA LEU A 143 5.81 2.34 -16.61
C LEU A 143 5.31 3.78 -16.38
N GLU A 144 5.78 4.73 -17.19
CA GLU A 144 5.31 6.11 -17.13
C GLU A 144 3.80 6.22 -17.41
N ASP A 145 3.33 5.57 -18.48
CA ASP A 145 1.91 5.54 -18.84
C ASP A 145 1.05 4.97 -17.69
N TYR A 146 1.46 3.83 -17.11
CA TYR A 146 0.73 3.24 -16.00
C TYR A 146 0.67 4.14 -14.77
N VAL A 147 1.75 4.83 -14.43
CA VAL A 147 1.80 5.74 -13.27
C VAL A 147 0.96 7.00 -13.53
N GLN A 148 0.96 7.53 -14.75
CA GLN A 148 0.24 8.75 -15.09
C GLN A 148 -1.27 8.53 -15.24
N GLU A 149 -1.68 7.38 -15.83
CA GLU A 149 -3.06 7.16 -16.24
C GLU A 149 -3.87 6.25 -15.31
N TYR A 150 -3.21 5.35 -14.52
CA TYR A 150 -3.89 4.21 -13.91
C TYR A 150 -3.69 4.07 -12.39
N HIS A 151 -3.46 5.06 -11.65
CA HIS A 151 -3.30 4.94 -10.18
C HIS A 151 -2.30 3.85 -9.74
N ILE A 152 -1.29 3.57 -10.59
CA ILE A 152 -0.16 2.72 -10.26
C ILE A 152 0.81 3.51 -9.39
N ARG A 153 1.24 2.92 -8.26
CA ARG A 153 2.12 3.55 -7.26
C ARG A 153 3.34 2.72 -6.93
N GLY A 154 3.53 1.62 -7.63
CA GLY A 154 4.69 0.77 -7.51
C GLY A 154 4.89 -0.12 -8.72
N MET A 155 6.08 -0.71 -8.79
CA MET A 155 6.43 -1.73 -9.78
C MET A 155 7.07 -2.91 -9.09
N ARG A 156 6.63 -4.14 -9.39
CA ARG A 156 7.31 -5.35 -8.97
C ARG A 156 8.53 -5.57 -9.87
N SER A 157 9.70 -5.67 -9.28
CA SER A 157 10.97 -5.97 -9.95
C SER A 157 11.33 -7.42 -9.76
N ILE A 158 11.68 -8.08 -10.86
CA ILE A 158 12.14 -9.46 -10.93
C ILE A 158 13.40 -9.52 -11.80
N PRO A 159 14.21 -10.58 -11.73
CA PRO A 159 15.35 -10.75 -12.62
C PRO A 159 14.97 -10.78 -14.11
N ALA A 160 15.83 -10.29 -14.98
CA ALA A 160 15.72 -10.40 -16.43
C ALA A 160 15.88 -11.86 -16.91
N LYS A 161 15.70 -12.12 -18.20
CA LYS A 161 15.92 -13.46 -18.82
C LYS A 161 17.35 -13.98 -18.61
N SER A 162 18.31 -13.09 -18.42
CA SER A 162 19.68 -13.43 -18.03
C SER A 162 19.78 -14.12 -16.66
N GLY A 163 18.69 -14.13 -15.89
CA GLY A 163 18.63 -14.55 -14.49
C GLY A 163 19.26 -13.55 -13.52
N ARG A 164 19.62 -12.35 -13.98
CA ARG A 164 20.25 -11.31 -13.16
C ARG A 164 19.24 -10.23 -12.79
N LEU A 165 19.27 -9.80 -11.52
CA LEU A 165 18.50 -8.64 -11.06
C LEU A 165 19.22 -7.33 -11.43
N ASP A 166 20.54 -7.30 -11.45
CA ASP A 166 21.35 -6.14 -11.82
C ASP A 166 21.58 -5.99 -13.33
N ASP A 167 20.71 -6.60 -14.14
CA ASP A 167 20.66 -6.46 -15.60
C ASP A 167 20.38 -5.00 -16.00
N PRO A 168 20.98 -4.50 -17.11
CA PRO A 168 20.73 -3.13 -17.56
C PRO A 168 19.27 -2.77 -17.80
N GLY A 169 18.43 -3.74 -18.19
CA GLY A 169 16.99 -3.52 -18.36
C GLY A 169 16.28 -3.29 -17.03
N VAL A 170 16.64 -4.05 -15.99
CA VAL A 170 16.14 -3.83 -14.63
C VAL A 170 16.60 -2.47 -14.09
N ASP A 171 17.86 -2.11 -14.29
CA ASP A 171 18.43 -0.83 -13.83
C ASP A 171 17.73 0.37 -14.47
N LYS A 172 17.38 0.29 -15.78
CA LYS A 172 16.57 1.31 -16.47
C LYS A 172 15.19 1.46 -15.84
N LEU A 173 14.52 0.36 -15.52
CA LEU A 173 13.22 0.39 -14.83
C LEU A 173 13.32 0.99 -13.43
N TRP A 174 14.39 0.72 -12.69
CA TRP A 174 14.64 1.32 -11.38
C TRP A 174 14.90 2.83 -11.49
N THR A 175 15.67 3.25 -12.49
CA THR A 175 15.90 4.68 -12.80
C THR A 175 14.59 5.39 -13.11
N THR A 176 13.71 4.76 -13.91
CA THR A 176 12.39 5.32 -14.24
C THR A 176 11.51 5.39 -12.98
N ALA A 177 11.48 4.34 -12.16
CA ALA A 177 10.73 4.31 -10.90
C ALA A 177 11.21 5.39 -9.91
N GLU A 178 12.52 5.61 -9.79
CA GLU A 178 13.09 6.67 -8.95
C GLU A 178 12.66 8.06 -9.42
N ARG A 179 12.70 8.33 -10.73
CA ARG A 179 12.24 9.58 -11.34
C ARG A 179 10.74 9.81 -11.14
N LEU A 180 9.94 8.76 -11.22
CA LEU A 180 8.50 8.82 -11.00
C LEU A 180 8.09 8.86 -9.51
N GLY A 181 9.04 8.66 -8.60
CA GLY A 181 8.80 8.66 -7.15
C GLY A 181 7.93 7.51 -6.65
N ILE A 182 7.86 6.39 -7.41
CA ILE A 182 7.09 5.21 -7.03
C ILE A 182 7.94 4.19 -6.27
N VAL A 183 7.29 3.17 -5.71
CA VAL A 183 7.93 2.13 -4.90
C VAL A 183 8.33 0.94 -5.77
N ILE A 184 9.54 0.40 -5.58
CA ILE A 184 9.90 -0.92 -6.12
C ILE A 184 9.52 -2.00 -5.11
N ASN A 185 8.84 -3.04 -5.59
CA ASN A 185 8.59 -4.29 -4.89
C ASN A 185 9.56 -5.34 -5.45
N ALA A 186 10.66 -5.60 -4.76
CA ALA A 186 11.66 -6.57 -5.23
C ALA A 186 11.26 -8.00 -4.85
N LEU A 187 10.78 -8.77 -5.85
CA LEU A 187 10.47 -10.19 -5.69
C LEU A 187 11.69 -11.02 -6.12
N VAL A 188 12.50 -11.38 -5.16
CA VAL A 188 13.75 -12.11 -5.37
C VAL A 188 14.01 -13.09 -4.24
N ASP A 189 14.75 -14.14 -4.56
CA ASP A 189 15.28 -15.09 -3.58
C ASP A 189 16.63 -14.62 -3.02
N ARG A 190 17.09 -15.33 -2.00
CA ARG A 190 18.35 -15.07 -1.31
C ARG A 190 19.57 -15.02 -2.24
N ASP A 191 19.60 -15.82 -3.30
CA ASP A 191 20.71 -15.86 -4.28
C ASP A 191 20.91 -14.52 -5.01
N LYS A 192 19.89 -13.64 -5.04
CA LYS A 192 19.95 -12.29 -5.62
C LYS A 192 20.29 -11.20 -4.60
N ARG A 193 20.61 -11.56 -3.36
CA ARG A 193 20.87 -10.60 -2.28
C ARG A 193 21.95 -9.58 -2.64
N ALA A 194 23.05 -10.01 -3.22
CA ALA A 194 24.17 -9.11 -3.58
C ALA A 194 23.79 -8.15 -4.72
N GLU A 195 23.04 -8.64 -5.71
CA GLU A 195 22.52 -7.83 -6.83
C GLU A 195 21.51 -6.78 -6.33
N LEU A 196 20.59 -7.17 -5.42
CA LEU A 196 19.64 -6.27 -4.77
C LEU A 196 20.36 -5.18 -3.97
N GLU A 197 21.37 -5.54 -3.19
CA GLU A 197 22.18 -4.56 -2.43
C GLU A 197 22.88 -3.58 -3.37
N GLY A 198 23.46 -4.07 -4.46
CA GLY A 198 24.13 -3.24 -5.47
C GLY A 198 23.18 -2.24 -6.13
N LEU A 199 21.98 -2.68 -6.53
CA LEU A 199 20.94 -1.83 -7.08
C LEU A 199 20.48 -0.78 -6.06
N ALA A 200 20.17 -1.19 -4.84
CA ALA A 200 19.71 -0.27 -3.80
C ALA A 200 20.73 0.84 -3.48
N ARG A 201 22.03 0.52 -3.55
CA ARG A 201 23.11 1.51 -3.39
C ARG A 201 23.21 2.47 -4.57
N ARG A 202 22.93 2.03 -5.80
CA ARG A 202 22.92 2.90 -7.00
C ARG A 202 21.72 3.83 -7.04
N HIS A 203 20.60 3.41 -6.44
CA HIS A 203 19.35 4.17 -6.39
C HIS A 203 18.96 4.57 -4.95
N PRO A 204 19.74 5.42 -4.27
CA PRO A 204 19.58 5.70 -2.84
C PRO A 204 18.30 6.46 -2.48
N LYS A 205 17.67 7.12 -3.45
CA LYS A 205 16.39 7.83 -3.27
C LYS A 205 15.17 6.95 -3.52
N LEU A 206 15.37 5.80 -4.17
CA LEU A 206 14.30 4.87 -4.49
C LEU A 206 13.91 4.05 -3.24
N ARG A 207 12.63 4.01 -2.92
CA ARG A 207 12.09 3.16 -1.86
C ARG A 207 11.88 1.76 -2.40
N VAL A 208 12.58 0.79 -1.82
CA VAL A 208 12.55 -0.61 -2.27
C VAL A 208 12.04 -1.51 -1.17
N VAL A 209 10.92 -2.17 -1.41
CA VAL A 209 10.30 -3.14 -0.49
C VAL A 209 10.68 -4.54 -0.92
N ILE A 210 11.31 -5.30 -0.03
CA ILE A 210 11.72 -6.68 -0.27
C ILE A 210 10.51 -7.58 -0.05
N ASP A 211 9.91 -8.07 -1.14
CA ASP A 211 8.76 -8.96 -1.08
C ASP A 211 9.11 -10.26 -0.35
N HIS A 212 8.24 -10.68 0.58
CA HIS A 212 8.37 -11.91 1.38
C HIS A 212 9.73 -12.09 2.09
N CYS A 213 10.48 -10.98 2.32
CA CYS A 213 11.79 -11.01 2.99
C CYS A 213 12.75 -12.03 2.35
N LEU A 214 13.00 -11.93 1.02
CA LEU A 214 13.79 -12.88 0.24
C LEU A 214 13.19 -14.30 0.23
N ASN A 215 11.86 -14.42 0.23
CA ASN A 215 11.11 -15.67 0.33
C ASN A 215 11.54 -16.53 1.53
N LEU A 216 11.73 -15.86 2.70
CA LEU A 216 12.13 -16.50 3.94
C LEU A 216 11.11 -17.58 4.34
N LYS A 217 11.60 -18.77 4.64
CA LYS A 217 10.79 -19.91 5.06
C LYS A 217 11.53 -20.80 6.06
N ALA A 218 10.75 -21.51 6.86
CA ALA A 218 11.25 -22.51 7.81
C ALA A 218 12.09 -23.59 7.09
N GLY A 219 13.12 -24.05 7.77
CA GLY A 219 14.02 -25.08 7.27
C GLY A 219 15.48 -24.63 7.15
N PRO A 220 16.34 -25.40 6.47
CA PRO A 220 17.79 -25.18 6.47
C PRO A 220 18.24 -23.80 5.94
N ALA A 221 17.44 -23.18 5.06
CA ALA A 221 17.74 -21.87 4.50
C ALA A 221 17.28 -20.69 5.37
N MET A 222 16.59 -20.92 6.48
CA MET A 222 16.01 -19.86 7.32
C MET A 222 17.08 -18.93 7.90
N GLU A 223 18.02 -19.48 8.64
CA GLU A 223 19.07 -18.69 9.29
C GLU A 223 19.95 -17.90 8.31
N PRO A 224 20.45 -18.49 7.20
CA PRO A 224 21.17 -17.73 6.21
C PRO A 224 20.34 -16.61 5.57
N THR A 225 19.05 -16.83 5.29
CA THR A 225 18.17 -15.81 4.73
C THR A 225 17.88 -14.68 5.73
N LEU A 226 17.66 -15.03 6.99
CA LEU A 226 17.48 -14.07 8.07
C LEU A 226 18.73 -13.19 8.25
N SER A 227 19.92 -13.79 8.25
CA SER A 227 21.19 -13.07 8.32
C SER A 227 21.35 -12.08 7.16
N ASP A 228 20.99 -12.47 5.93
CA ASP A 228 21.02 -11.61 4.77
C ASP A 228 20.01 -10.45 4.88
N MET A 229 18.79 -10.69 5.39
CA MET A 229 17.81 -9.64 5.66
C MET A 229 18.33 -8.62 6.69
N VAL A 230 18.93 -9.09 7.79
CA VAL A 230 19.55 -8.22 8.81
C VAL A 230 20.67 -7.37 8.21
N ALA A 231 21.49 -7.94 7.32
CA ALA A 231 22.55 -7.20 6.64
C ALA A 231 21.98 -6.12 5.70
N LEU A 232 20.91 -6.42 4.95
CA LEU A 232 20.22 -5.48 4.06
C LEU A 232 19.53 -4.33 4.82
N ALA A 233 19.13 -4.53 6.07
CA ALA A 233 18.54 -3.50 6.92
C ALA A 233 19.44 -2.26 7.14
N LYS A 234 20.75 -2.39 6.90
CA LYS A 234 21.71 -1.27 6.96
C LYS A 234 21.49 -0.23 5.86
N LEU A 235 20.79 -0.58 4.78
CA LEU A 235 20.46 0.34 3.71
C LEU A 235 19.14 1.06 4.04
N PRO A 236 19.15 2.41 4.16
CA PRO A 236 18.00 3.16 4.67
C PRO A 236 16.80 3.17 3.71
N ASN A 237 17.03 2.91 2.43
CA ASN A 237 16.01 2.89 1.39
C ASN A 237 15.38 1.49 1.17
N LEU A 238 15.82 0.47 1.92
CA LEU A 238 15.21 -0.86 1.92
C LEU A 238 14.16 -1.02 3.03
N TYR A 239 13.08 -1.68 2.68
CA TYR A 239 11.93 -1.99 3.53
C TYR A 239 11.65 -3.49 3.50
N ALA A 240 11.15 -4.05 4.59
CA ALA A 240 10.78 -5.47 4.69
C ALA A 240 9.27 -5.66 4.56
N LYS A 241 8.83 -6.55 3.65
CA LYS A 241 7.42 -6.97 3.56
C LYS A 241 7.22 -8.28 4.29
N LEU A 242 6.48 -8.23 5.39
CA LEU A 242 6.32 -9.31 6.35
C LEU A 242 5.20 -10.32 5.96
N THR A 243 5.04 -10.58 4.67
CA THR A 243 4.06 -11.55 4.15
C THR A 243 4.51 -13.01 4.32
N PHE A 244 5.77 -13.24 4.64
CA PHE A 244 6.40 -14.56 4.59
C PHE A 244 5.94 -15.54 5.67
N ILE A 245 5.33 -15.09 6.77
CA ILE A 245 5.02 -15.97 7.90
C ILE A 245 4.12 -17.14 7.48
N PRO A 246 2.90 -16.95 6.97
CA PRO A 246 2.09 -18.10 6.57
C PRO A 246 2.60 -18.83 5.33
N THR A 247 3.20 -18.11 4.37
CA THR A 247 3.69 -18.72 3.14
C THR A 247 4.95 -19.57 3.36
N GLY A 248 5.79 -19.18 4.30
CA GLY A 248 7.07 -19.83 4.60
C GLY A 248 7.05 -20.81 5.77
N SER A 249 6.02 -20.76 6.64
CA SER A 249 5.93 -21.61 7.84
C SER A 249 5.74 -23.09 7.48
N ALA A 250 6.37 -23.98 8.25
CA ALA A 250 6.09 -25.42 8.24
C ALA A 250 4.89 -25.77 9.12
N GLU A 251 4.50 -24.88 10.05
CA GLU A 251 3.42 -25.11 11.02
C GLU A 251 2.07 -24.56 10.53
N PRO A 252 0.94 -25.06 11.06
CA PRO A 252 -0.36 -24.43 10.90
C PRO A 252 -0.42 -23.09 11.66
N PHE A 253 -1.55 -22.36 11.51
CA PHE A 253 -1.80 -21.17 12.34
C PHE A 253 -1.54 -21.47 13.83
N PRO A 254 -0.84 -20.60 14.55
CA PRO A 254 -0.37 -19.26 14.15
C PRO A 254 1.06 -19.20 13.58
N CYS A 255 1.64 -20.29 13.04
CA CYS A 255 2.93 -20.27 12.33
C CYS A 255 4.10 -19.84 13.24
N ARG A 256 4.21 -20.42 14.44
CA ARG A 256 5.14 -19.98 15.50
C ARG A 256 6.60 -20.14 15.15
N ASP A 257 6.93 -21.08 14.28
CA ASP A 257 8.27 -21.39 13.79
C ASP A 257 8.96 -20.19 13.07
N LEU A 258 8.19 -19.17 12.66
CA LEU A 258 8.73 -17.96 12.02
C LEU A 258 8.55 -16.68 12.85
N HIS A 259 7.99 -16.74 14.06
CA HIS A 259 7.75 -15.56 14.88
C HIS A 259 9.05 -14.86 15.30
N ASP A 260 10.06 -15.61 15.73
CA ASP A 260 11.34 -15.03 16.16
C ASP A 260 12.10 -14.41 14.97
N ALA A 261 12.06 -15.06 13.81
CA ALA A 261 12.62 -14.49 12.59
C ALA A 261 11.92 -13.16 12.22
N CYS A 262 10.60 -13.09 12.36
CA CYS A 262 9.84 -11.86 12.12
C CYS A 262 10.22 -10.75 13.10
N ARG A 263 10.31 -11.04 14.41
CA ARG A 263 10.75 -10.06 15.43
C ARG A 263 12.17 -9.56 15.15
N THR A 264 13.06 -10.44 14.74
CA THR A 264 14.45 -10.08 14.37
C THR A 264 14.48 -9.13 13.18
N ILE A 265 13.66 -9.38 12.15
CA ILE A 265 13.56 -8.48 10.98
C ILE A 265 12.99 -7.12 11.40
N ILE A 266 11.91 -7.11 12.21
CA ILE A 266 11.32 -5.86 12.72
C ILE A 266 12.34 -5.07 13.54
N GLN A 267 13.13 -5.73 14.38
CA GLN A 267 14.19 -5.09 15.15
C GLN A 267 15.30 -4.50 14.25
N ALA A 268 15.72 -5.23 13.23
CA ALA A 268 16.79 -4.81 12.35
C ALA A 268 16.40 -3.63 11.43
N PHE A 269 15.21 -3.67 10.83
CA PHE A 269 14.72 -2.60 9.94
C PHE A 269 14.13 -1.42 10.72
N GLY A 270 13.60 -1.67 11.90
CA GLY A 270 12.69 -0.77 12.61
C GLY A 270 11.27 -0.81 12.04
N PRO A 271 10.23 -0.58 12.87
CA PRO A 271 8.83 -0.69 12.47
C PRO A 271 8.47 0.25 11.31
N ASP A 272 9.11 1.41 11.22
CA ASP A 272 8.90 2.39 10.15
C ASP A 272 9.44 1.96 8.77
N ARG A 273 10.12 0.81 8.70
CA ARG A 273 10.56 0.20 7.45
C ARG A 273 10.07 -1.23 7.27
N CYS A 274 9.01 -1.60 8.00
CA CYS A 274 8.31 -2.86 7.85
C CYS A 274 6.87 -2.63 7.43
N VAL A 275 6.33 -3.51 6.59
CA VAL A 275 4.94 -3.47 6.16
C VAL A 275 4.32 -4.86 6.19
N TRP A 276 3.05 -4.94 6.56
CA TRP A 276 2.24 -6.14 6.48
C TRP A 276 1.55 -6.26 5.12
N GLY A 277 1.30 -7.49 4.67
CA GLY A 277 0.46 -7.83 3.54
C GLY A 277 -0.06 -9.25 3.68
N SER A 278 -1.24 -9.53 3.15
CA SER A 278 -1.95 -10.80 3.33
C SER A 278 -1.52 -11.90 2.36
N ASP A 279 -0.94 -11.53 1.24
CA ASP A 279 -0.77 -12.41 0.08
C ASP A 279 -2.12 -12.99 -0.41
N PHE A 280 -3.18 -12.14 -0.36
CA PHE A 280 -4.52 -12.50 -0.83
C PHE A 280 -4.51 -13.00 -2.30
N PRO A 281 -5.32 -14.01 -2.68
CA PRO A 281 -6.22 -14.76 -1.80
C PRO A 281 -5.46 -15.83 -0.99
N CYS A 282 -5.72 -15.87 0.30
CA CYS A 282 -5.06 -16.81 1.19
C CYS A 282 -5.31 -18.27 0.78
N GLU A 283 -6.48 -18.59 0.23
CA GLU A 283 -6.83 -19.92 -0.26
C GLU A 283 -5.90 -20.45 -1.36
N LEU A 284 -5.19 -19.55 -2.04
CA LEU A 284 -4.22 -19.92 -3.08
C LEU A 284 -2.78 -19.88 -2.56
N TRP A 285 -2.40 -18.76 -1.91
CA TRP A 285 -1.00 -18.46 -1.61
C TRP A 285 -0.56 -18.91 -0.23
N CYS A 286 -1.49 -18.93 0.74
CA CYS A 286 -1.21 -19.33 2.12
C CYS A 286 -2.39 -20.11 2.74
N PRO A 287 -2.79 -21.27 2.19
CA PRO A 287 -4.03 -21.99 2.55
C PRO A 287 -4.07 -22.54 3.99
N LYS A 288 -2.99 -22.35 4.74
CA LYS A 288 -2.91 -22.69 6.17
C LYS A 288 -3.64 -21.69 7.06
N VAL A 289 -3.94 -20.50 6.56
CA VAL A 289 -4.55 -19.40 7.31
C VAL A 289 -5.65 -18.74 6.48
N THR A 290 -6.66 -18.22 7.17
CA THR A 290 -7.60 -17.26 6.58
C THR A 290 -6.98 -15.86 6.54
N TYR A 291 -7.55 -14.96 5.75
CA TYR A 291 -7.15 -13.55 5.71
C TYR A 291 -7.11 -12.89 7.10
N ARG A 292 -8.14 -13.15 7.90
CA ARG A 292 -8.25 -12.65 9.28
C ARG A 292 -7.20 -13.26 10.21
N GLN A 293 -6.90 -14.55 10.06
CA GLN A 293 -5.84 -15.21 10.84
C GLN A 293 -4.47 -14.65 10.45
N HIS A 294 -4.23 -14.36 9.15
CA HIS A 294 -2.98 -13.73 8.73
C HIS A 294 -2.75 -12.39 9.45
N LEU A 295 -3.77 -11.51 9.46
CA LEU A 295 -3.70 -10.25 10.22
C LEU A 295 -3.56 -10.52 11.73
N GLY A 296 -4.24 -11.53 12.25
CA GLY A 296 -4.22 -11.95 13.66
C GLY A 296 -2.81 -12.29 14.17
N ILE A 297 -1.93 -12.79 13.33
CA ILE A 297 -0.52 -13.02 13.69
C ILE A 297 0.12 -11.71 14.18
N PHE A 298 -0.10 -10.61 13.50
CA PHE A 298 0.48 -9.31 13.83
C PHE A 298 -0.25 -8.58 14.95
N THR A 299 -1.56 -8.75 15.06
CA THR A 299 -2.36 -8.04 16.06
C THR A 299 -2.41 -8.77 17.43
N HIS A 300 -2.13 -10.08 17.47
CA HIS A 300 -2.28 -10.89 18.69
C HIS A 300 -1.09 -11.80 18.99
N GLU A 301 -0.54 -12.50 17.98
CA GLU A 301 0.36 -13.62 18.23
C GLU A 301 1.83 -13.20 18.39
N LEU A 302 2.29 -12.16 17.67
CA LEU A 302 3.67 -11.68 17.73
C LEU A 302 4.00 -10.89 19.01
N GLY A 303 2.99 -10.46 19.79
CA GLY A 303 3.20 -9.68 21.01
C GLY A 303 3.82 -8.30 20.74
N LEU A 304 3.47 -7.67 19.63
CA LEU A 304 3.96 -6.35 19.26
C LEU A 304 3.29 -5.26 20.11
N ASP A 305 4.03 -4.21 20.46
CA ASP A 305 3.44 -3.02 21.09
C ASP A 305 2.57 -2.23 20.09
N GLN A 306 1.71 -1.35 20.62
CA GLN A 306 0.77 -0.57 19.80
C GLN A 306 1.46 0.32 18.76
N GLY A 307 2.60 0.94 19.11
CA GLY A 307 3.37 1.78 18.20
C GLY A 307 3.91 1.00 17.02
N THR A 308 4.51 -0.16 17.30
CA THR A 308 5.02 -1.11 16.29
C THR A 308 3.89 -1.63 15.40
N MET A 309 2.76 -2.05 15.96
CA MET A 309 1.59 -2.46 15.17
C MET A 309 1.08 -1.34 14.26
N LYS A 310 0.90 -0.13 14.79
CA LYS A 310 0.46 1.04 14.02
C LYS A 310 1.38 1.34 12.83
N ALA A 311 2.69 1.23 13.04
CA ALA A 311 3.68 1.44 11.99
C ALA A 311 3.57 0.37 10.89
N ILE A 312 3.66 -0.90 11.25
CA ILE A 312 3.72 -2.04 10.33
C ILE A 312 2.40 -2.22 9.57
N LEU A 313 1.26 -2.09 10.27
CA LEU A 313 -0.05 -2.34 9.69
C LEU A 313 -0.61 -1.16 8.90
N GLY A 314 -0.10 0.07 9.12
CA GLY A 314 -0.72 1.24 8.51
C GLY A 314 0.23 2.35 8.08
N THR A 315 0.90 3.04 9.03
CA THR A 315 1.54 4.32 8.71
C THR A 315 2.70 4.19 7.73
N THR A 316 3.49 3.12 7.80
CA THR A 316 4.58 2.85 6.85
C THR A 316 4.05 2.65 5.43
N ALA A 317 3.03 1.81 5.28
CA ALA A 317 2.39 1.55 4.00
C ALA A 317 1.71 2.81 3.42
N HIS A 318 1.03 3.57 4.26
CA HIS A 318 0.40 4.83 3.85
C HIS A 318 1.44 5.79 3.27
N ARG A 319 2.58 5.96 3.93
CA ARG A 319 3.68 6.79 3.45
C ARG A 319 4.28 6.29 2.14
N LEU A 320 4.35 4.97 1.94
CA LEU A 320 4.96 4.38 0.74
C LEU A 320 4.07 4.55 -0.50
N TRP A 321 2.77 4.26 -0.41
CA TRP A 321 1.91 4.13 -1.59
C TRP A 321 0.73 5.09 -1.64
N PHE A 322 0.30 5.68 -0.51
CA PHE A 322 -0.93 6.48 -0.43
C PHE A 322 -0.70 7.97 -0.18
N THR A 323 0.53 8.39 0.10
CA THR A 323 0.93 9.81 0.08
C THR A 323 1.58 10.13 -1.26
N ARG A 324 1.10 11.16 -1.96
CA ARG A 324 1.86 11.71 -3.10
C ARG A 324 3.10 12.40 -2.56
N SER A 325 4.29 12.03 -3.09
CA SER A 325 5.46 12.90 -2.94
C SER A 325 5.13 14.22 -3.63
N ALA A 326 5.24 15.32 -2.90
CA ALA A 326 5.03 16.66 -3.43
C ALA A 326 6.10 17.00 -4.45
#